data_ae12e8b6eb3a56dfb69eb8be982abf50
#
_entry.id   ae12e8b6eb3a56dfb69eb8be982abf50
#
_cell.length_a   1.000
_cell.length_b   1.000
_cell.length_c   1.000
_cell.angle_alpha   90.00
_cell.angle_beta   90.00
_cell.angle_gamma   90.00
#
_symmetry.space_group_name_H-M   'P 1'
#
loop_
_entity.id
_entity.type
_entity.pdbx_description
1 polymer ?
#
loop_
_entity_poly.entity_id
_entity_poly.type
_entity_poly.pdbx_seq_one_letter_code
_entity_poly.pdbx_strand_id
1 'polypeptide(L)'
;MTQPAKIELDQYFPHPPADVWRLLTTPELHARWWAPGDVRAVVGHRFTLDMGKWGQQPCEVLAVEPERLLRYRFATTSLDTTLTFRLTPEGQGTRLAFVQEGFDLDSPLSRQAFEGMKPGWPRLLERIGALLSDGA
;
A
#
# COMPACT_ATOMS: atom_id res chain seq x y z
N MET A 1 13.86 -22.42 11.65
CA MET A 1 12.68 -21.60 11.91
C MET A 1 12.68 -20.40 11.00
N THR A 2 11.69 -20.31 10.13
CA THR A 2 11.63 -19.22 9.16
C THR A 2 11.08 -17.98 9.84
N GLN A 3 11.83 -16.89 9.83
CA GLN A 3 11.30 -15.63 10.33
C GLN A 3 10.29 -15.09 9.32
N PRO A 4 9.17 -14.52 9.78
CA PRO A 4 8.24 -13.91 8.85
C PRO A 4 8.92 -12.76 8.12
N ALA A 5 8.87 -12.82 6.79
CA ALA A 5 9.40 -11.75 5.96
C ALA A 5 8.32 -10.69 5.79
N LYS A 6 8.60 -9.49 6.25
CA LYS A 6 7.69 -8.37 6.09
C LYS A 6 8.46 -7.08 5.83
N ILE A 7 7.79 -6.15 5.17
CA ILE A 7 8.31 -4.82 4.93
C ILE A 7 7.54 -3.89 5.85
N GLU A 8 8.23 -3.17 6.70
CA GLU A 8 7.62 -2.21 7.63
C GLU A 8 8.28 -0.85 7.45
N LEU A 9 7.46 0.17 7.29
CA LEU A 9 7.92 1.54 7.14
C LEU A 9 6.97 2.47 7.87
N ASP A 10 7.47 3.62 8.33
CA ASP A 10 6.58 4.69 8.71
C ASP A 10 7.12 6.01 8.15
N GLN A 11 6.21 6.96 7.93
CA GLN A 11 6.58 8.26 7.42
C GLN A 11 5.58 9.31 7.89
N TYR A 12 6.10 10.46 8.29
CA TYR A 12 5.27 11.60 8.66
C TYR A 12 5.00 12.47 7.44
N PHE A 13 3.74 12.89 7.29
CA PHE A 13 3.34 13.87 6.28
C PHE A 13 2.71 15.08 6.97
N PRO A 14 3.13 16.31 6.66
CA PRO A 14 2.55 17.52 7.27
C PRO A 14 1.20 17.89 6.62
N HIS A 15 0.29 16.90 6.56
CA HIS A 15 -1.03 17.03 5.94
C HIS A 15 -2.02 16.21 6.75
N PRO A 16 -3.30 16.62 6.82
CA PRO A 16 -4.27 15.90 7.65
C PRO A 16 -4.58 14.50 7.10
N PRO A 17 -5.06 13.60 7.97
CA PRO A 17 -5.38 12.23 7.54
C PRO A 17 -6.34 12.14 6.35
N ALA A 18 -7.30 13.05 6.23
CA ALA A 18 -8.23 13.07 5.10
C ALA A 18 -7.50 13.19 3.76
N ASP A 19 -6.45 14.00 3.70
CA ASP A 19 -5.70 14.19 2.46
C ASP A 19 -4.87 12.96 2.10
N VAL A 20 -4.23 12.35 3.11
CA VAL A 20 -3.48 11.11 2.90
C VAL A 20 -4.44 9.99 2.48
N TRP A 21 -5.59 9.90 3.14
CA TRP A 21 -6.62 8.90 2.85
C TRP A 21 -7.08 8.95 1.39
N ARG A 22 -7.27 10.16 0.87
CA ARG A 22 -7.66 10.34 -0.53
C ARG A 22 -6.68 9.70 -1.50
N LEU A 23 -5.37 9.82 -1.24
CA LEU A 23 -4.35 9.24 -2.11
C LEU A 23 -4.36 7.72 -2.05
N LEU A 24 -4.77 7.14 -0.93
CA LEU A 24 -4.83 5.69 -0.77
C LEU A 24 -6.10 5.07 -1.38
N THR A 25 -7.18 5.84 -1.45
CA THR A 25 -8.51 5.28 -1.76
C THR A 25 -9.16 5.82 -3.03
N THR A 26 -8.51 6.74 -3.74
CA THR A 26 -9.02 7.31 -4.99
C THR A 26 -8.22 6.74 -6.15
N PRO A 27 -8.85 6.01 -7.10
CA PRO A 27 -8.12 5.35 -8.17
C PRO A 27 -7.19 6.26 -8.97
N GLU A 28 -7.64 7.45 -9.34
CA GLU A 28 -6.84 8.40 -10.14
C GLU A 28 -5.59 8.85 -9.37
N LEU A 29 -5.71 9.03 -8.06
CA LEU A 29 -4.58 9.44 -7.22
C LEU A 29 -3.67 8.26 -6.90
N HIS A 30 -4.24 7.08 -6.66
CA HIS A 30 -3.49 5.86 -6.42
C HIS A 30 -2.56 5.54 -7.60
N ALA A 31 -3.05 5.76 -8.82
CA ALA A 31 -2.27 5.55 -10.03
C ALA A 31 -1.06 6.49 -10.11
N ARG A 32 -1.14 7.66 -9.49
CA ARG A 32 -0.07 8.65 -9.54
C ARG A 32 1.08 8.34 -8.60
N TRP A 33 0.81 7.63 -7.50
CA TRP A 33 1.90 7.29 -6.60
C TRP A 33 2.33 5.83 -6.70
N TRP A 34 1.48 4.93 -7.16
CA TRP A 34 1.84 3.52 -7.29
C TRP A 34 1.36 2.89 -8.60
N ALA A 35 0.09 2.49 -8.68
CA ALA A 35 -0.39 1.68 -9.80
C ALA A 35 -1.85 1.97 -10.14
N PRO A 36 -2.23 1.90 -11.43
CA PRO A 36 -3.63 2.01 -11.82
C PRO A 36 -4.46 0.82 -11.33
N GLY A 37 -5.67 1.09 -10.90
CA GLY A 37 -6.61 0.07 -10.46
C GLY A 37 -7.80 0.70 -9.79
N ASP A 38 -8.88 -0.07 -9.64
CA ASP A 38 -10.14 0.41 -9.07
C ASP A 38 -10.16 0.24 -7.56
N VAL A 39 -9.19 0.82 -6.85
CA VAL A 39 -9.13 0.75 -5.40
C VAL A 39 -10.34 1.48 -4.80
N ARG A 40 -10.97 0.87 -3.79
CA ARG A 40 -12.10 1.47 -3.06
C ARG A 40 -12.04 1.08 -1.60
N ALA A 41 -12.44 2.01 -0.73
CA ALA A 41 -12.46 1.77 0.71
C ALA A 41 -13.76 1.05 1.12
N VAL A 42 -13.95 -0.16 0.59
CA VAL A 42 -15.14 -0.99 0.85
C VAL A 42 -14.67 -2.42 1.12
N VAL A 43 -14.98 -2.95 2.30
CA VAL A 43 -14.61 -4.32 2.67
C VAL A 43 -15.23 -5.31 1.68
N GLY A 44 -14.41 -6.25 1.20
CA GLY A 44 -14.82 -7.26 0.23
C GLY A 44 -14.69 -6.81 -1.22
N HIS A 45 -14.40 -5.53 -1.47
CA HIS A 45 -14.22 -5.06 -2.85
C HIS A 45 -13.01 -5.74 -3.47
N ARG A 46 -13.21 -6.31 -4.66
CA ARG A 46 -12.16 -6.94 -5.44
C ARG A 46 -11.78 -6.03 -6.61
N PHE A 47 -10.49 -5.90 -6.82
CA PHE A 47 -9.96 -5.06 -7.91
C PHE A 47 -8.62 -5.61 -8.36
N THR A 48 -8.11 -5.07 -9.47
CA THR A 48 -6.78 -5.43 -9.94
C THR A 48 -5.92 -4.17 -10.00
N LEU A 49 -4.63 -4.34 -9.75
CA LEU A 49 -3.63 -3.29 -9.94
C LEU A 49 -2.76 -3.64 -11.15
N ASP A 50 -2.58 -2.68 -12.04
CA ASP A 50 -1.73 -2.84 -13.22
C ASP A 50 -0.27 -2.63 -12.80
N MET A 51 0.46 -3.73 -12.66
CA MET A 51 1.86 -3.71 -12.23
C MET A 51 2.83 -3.72 -13.41
N GLY A 52 2.40 -3.24 -14.59
CA GLY A 52 3.23 -3.14 -15.76
C GLY A 52 3.71 -4.50 -16.25
N LYS A 53 5.03 -4.69 -16.31
CA LYS A 53 5.60 -5.97 -16.78
C LYS A 53 5.21 -7.17 -15.93
N TRP A 54 4.76 -6.94 -14.69
CA TRP A 54 4.30 -8.00 -13.79
C TRP A 54 2.82 -8.34 -14.00
N GLY A 55 2.12 -7.60 -14.87
CA GLY A 55 0.73 -7.86 -15.23
C GLY A 55 -0.28 -7.32 -14.24
N GLN A 56 -1.53 -7.75 -14.44
CA GLN A 56 -2.65 -7.37 -13.58
C GLN A 56 -2.63 -8.23 -12.32
N GLN A 57 -2.56 -7.60 -11.15
CA GLN A 57 -2.49 -8.33 -9.89
C GLN A 57 -3.80 -8.21 -9.13
N PRO A 58 -4.49 -9.32 -8.84
CA PRO A 58 -5.76 -9.28 -8.12
C PRO A 58 -5.58 -8.89 -6.65
N CYS A 59 -6.51 -8.10 -6.16
CA CYS A 59 -6.52 -7.60 -4.79
C CYS A 59 -7.91 -7.72 -4.19
N GLU A 60 -7.97 -7.72 -2.86
CA GLU A 60 -9.25 -7.77 -2.13
C GLU A 60 -9.14 -6.98 -0.83
N VAL A 61 -10.07 -6.05 -0.61
CA VAL A 61 -10.10 -5.23 0.61
C VAL A 61 -10.57 -6.06 1.79
N LEU A 62 -9.78 -6.08 2.86
CA LEU A 62 -10.05 -6.86 4.07
C LEU A 62 -10.60 -6.03 5.21
N ALA A 63 -10.12 -4.79 5.37
CA ALA A 63 -10.52 -3.94 6.49
C ALA A 63 -10.45 -2.48 6.10
N VAL A 64 -11.41 -1.70 6.57
CA VAL A 64 -11.49 -0.26 6.35
C VAL A 64 -11.96 0.42 7.63
N GLU A 65 -11.18 1.40 8.10
CA GLU A 65 -11.61 2.37 9.10
C GLU A 65 -11.30 3.73 8.49
N PRO A 66 -12.31 4.50 8.09
CA PRO A 66 -12.07 5.73 7.33
C PRO A 66 -11.05 6.64 7.98
N GLU A 67 -10.06 7.08 7.19
CA GLU A 67 -8.96 7.94 7.61
C GLU A 67 -8.04 7.34 8.69
N ARG A 68 -8.17 6.03 8.98
CA ARG A 68 -7.37 5.37 10.00
C ARG A 68 -6.72 4.09 9.51
N LEU A 69 -7.43 3.26 8.75
CA LEU A 69 -6.94 1.94 8.36
C LEU A 69 -7.47 1.52 7.01
N LEU A 70 -6.57 1.10 6.13
CA LEU A 70 -6.90 0.39 4.91
C LEU A 70 -6.02 -0.84 4.85
N ARG A 71 -6.63 -2.02 4.70
CA ARG A 71 -5.91 -3.28 4.56
C ARG A 71 -6.49 -4.04 3.38
N TYR A 72 -5.62 -4.51 2.48
CA TYR A 72 -6.08 -5.38 1.40
C TYR A 72 -5.02 -6.42 1.04
N ARG A 73 -5.51 -7.55 0.51
CA ARG A 73 -4.64 -8.58 -0.05
C ARG A 73 -4.15 -8.11 -1.40
N PHE A 74 -2.89 -8.37 -1.66
CA PHE A 74 -2.22 -7.99 -2.90
C PHE A 74 -1.69 -9.22 -3.62
N ALA A 75 -1.98 -9.33 -4.93
CA ALA A 75 -1.51 -10.44 -5.77
C ALA A 75 -1.98 -11.77 -5.21
N THR A 76 -3.31 -11.90 -5.03
CA THR A 76 -3.93 -13.04 -4.34
C THR A 76 -3.67 -14.38 -5.01
N THR A 77 -3.36 -14.39 -6.31
CA THR A 77 -3.10 -15.64 -7.07
C THR A 77 -1.61 -15.95 -7.22
N SER A 78 -0.73 -15.11 -6.68
CA SER A 78 0.72 -15.32 -6.79
C SER A 78 1.39 -15.10 -5.44
N LEU A 79 1.73 -13.86 -5.10
CA LEU A 79 2.42 -13.56 -3.84
C LEU A 79 1.52 -13.75 -2.63
N ASP A 80 0.27 -13.37 -2.76
CA ASP A 80 -0.74 -13.40 -1.69
C ASP A 80 -0.23 -12.74 -0.40
N THR A 81 0.23 -11.51 -0.52
CA THR A 81 0.64 -10.72 0.62
C THR A 81 -0.48 -9.78 1.06
N THR A 82 -0.37 -9.24 2.26
CA THR A 82 -1.33 -8.28 2.79
C THR A 82 -0.65 -6.93 2.99
N LEU A 83 -1.28 -5.87 2.49
CA LEU A 83 -0.83 -4.51 2.69
C LEU A 83 -1.69 -3.84 3.74
N THR A 84 -1.06 -3.21 4.73
CA THR A 84 -1.76 -2.47 5.77
C THR A 84 -1.24 -1.04 5.79
N PHE A 85 -2.17 -0.10 5.65
CA PHE A 85 -1.90 1.34 5.75
C PHE A 85 -2.65 1.85 6.99
N ARG A 86 -1.89 2.30 7.99
CA ARG A 86 -2.49 2.82 9.23
C ARG A 86 -2.13 4.28 9.38
N LEU A 87 -3.15 5.13 9.54
CA LEU A 87 -2.98 6.57 9.67
C LEU A 87 -3.24 6.98 11.11
N THR A 88 -2.29 7.72 11.68
CA THR A 88 -2.43 8.27 13.04
C THR A 88 -2.23 9.78 12.96
N PRO A 89 -3.20 10.58 13.46
CA PRO A 89 -2.97 12.02 13.55
C PRO A 89 -1.78 12.32 14.45
N GLU A 90 -0.92 13.22 14.00
CA GLU A 90 0.25 13.62 14.78
C GLU A 90 0.45 15.13 14.58
N GLY A 91 0.14 15.90 15.62
CA GLY A 91 0.12 17.35 15.48
C GLY A 91 -0.90 17.77 14.42
N GLN A 92 -0.48 18.57 13.45
CA GLN A 92 -1.35 18.97 12.33
C GLN A 92 -1.18 18.06 11.12
N GLY A 93 -0.40 17.01 11.26
CA GLY A 93 -0.12 16.08 10.17
C GLY A 93 -0.56 14.67 10.47
N THR A 94 0.01 13.75 9.72
CA THR A 94 -0.34 12.34 9.77
C THR A 94 0.92 11.49 9.76
N ARG A 95 0.99 10.49 10.64
CA ARG A 95 1.98 9.44 10.55
C ARG A 95 1.34 8.24 9.85
N LEU A 96 1.97 7.81 8.76
CA LEU A 96 1.53 6.63 8.02
C LEU A 96 2.44 5.46 8.40
N ALA A 97 1.86 4.41 8.98
CA ALA A 97 2.57 3.17 9.21
C ALA A 97 2.13 2.16 8.14
N PHE A 98 3.10 1.60 7.43
CA PHE A 98 2.87 0.67 6.33
C PHE A 98 3.50 -0.67 6.64
N VAL A 99 2.76 -1.76 6.37
CA VAL A 99 3.27 -3.12 6.48
C VAL A 99 2.83 -3.92 5.27
N GLN A 100 3.78 -4.61 4.63
CA GLN A 100 3.47 -5.67 3.67
C GLN A 100 3.99 -6.97 4.25
N GLU A 101 3.11 -7.95 4.46
CA GLU A 101 3.47 -9.21 5.11
C GLU A 101 2.87 -10.40 4.38
N GLY A 102 3.35 -11.59 4.70
CA GLY A 102 2.90 -12.82 4.08
C GLY A 102 3.82 -13.34 2.98
N PHE A 103 5.01 -12.75 2.84
CA PHE A 103 5.99 -13.29 1.89
C PHE A 103 6.45 -14.68 2.31
N ASP A 104 6.54 -15.60 1.33
CA ASP A 104 7.08 -16.93 1.51
C ASP A 104 8.49 -16.99 0.94
N LEU A 105 9.50 -16.88 1.81
CA LEU A 105 10.89 -16.85 1.36
C LEU A 105 11.38 -18.20 0.81
N ASP A 106 10.61 -19.28 1.00
CA ASP A 106 10.92 -20.57 0.37
C ASP A 106 10.47 -20.61 -1.10
N SER A 107 9.61 -19.70 -1.50
CA SER A 107 9.19 -19.54 -2.89
C SER A 107 10.14 -18.58 -3.62
N PRO A 108 10.77 -19.00 -4.73
CA PRO A 108 11.66 -18.10 -5.49
C PRO A 108 10.94 -16.83 -5.97
N LEU A 109 9.70 -16.94 -6.40
CA LEU A 109 8.92 -15.79 -6.85
C LEU A 109 8.70 -14.79 -5.70
N SER A 110 8.28 -15.30 -4.53
CA SER A 110 7.99 -14.46 -3.38
C SER A 110 9.26 -13.80 -2.83
N ARG A 111 10.36 -14.54 -2.81
CA ARG A 111 11.66 -14.00 -2.38
C ARG A 111 12.11 -12.87 -3.30
N GLN A 112 12.01 -13.08 -4.62
CA GLN A 112 12.38 -12.06 -5.59
C GLN A 112 11.53 -10.81 -5.43
N ALA A 113 10.22 -10.99 -5.22
CA ALA A 113 9.31 -9.87 -5.01
C ALA A 113 9.66 -9.12 -3.72
N PHE A 114 9.95 -9.84 -2.65
CA PHE A 114 10.34 -9.21 -1.38
C PHE A 114 11.59 -8.35 -1.55
N GLU A 115 12.61 -8.89 -2.21
CA GLU A 115 13.86 -8.18 -2.44
C GLU A 115 13.69 -6.96 -3.33
N GLY A 116 12.77 -7.03 -4.29
CA GLY A 116 12.48 -5.90 -5.18
C GLY A 116 11.59 -4.85 -4.56
N MET A 117 10.59 -5.24 -3.78
CA MET A 117 9.63 -4.31 -3.20
C MET A 117 10.18 -3.59 -1.96
N LYS A 118 11.06 -4.24 -1.21
CA LYS A 118 11.62 -3.64 0.00
C LYS A 118 12.29 -2.29 -0.26
N PRO A 119 13.19 -2.14 -1.24
CA PRO A 119 13.76 -0.82 -1.54
C PRO A 119 12.80 0.09 -2.31
N GLY A 120 11.74 -0.45 -2.91
CA GLY A 120 10.78 0.34 -3.68
C GLY A 120 9.79 1.10 -2.84
N TRP A 121 9.35 0.53 -1.72
CA TRP A 121 8.30 1.16 -0.89
C TRP A 121 8.68 2.54 -0.34
N PRO A 122 9.91 2.79 0.15
CA PRO A 122 10.27 4.15 0.58
C PRO A 122 10.06 5.19 -0.52
N ARG A 123 10.37 4.85 -1.77
CA ARG A 123 10.18 5.75 -2.90
C ARG A 123 8.71 6.03 -3.16
N LEU A 124 7.86 5.01 -3.00
CA LEU A 124 6.41 5.17 -3.18
C LEU A 124 5.83 6.09 -2.11
N LEU A 125 6.26 5.94 -0.85
CA LEU A 125 5.81 6.83 0.22
C LEU A 125 6.28 8.27 -0.02
N GLU A 126 7.48 8.45 -0.56
CA GLU A 126 7.97 9.78 -0.95
C GLU A 126 7.10 10.41 -2.03
N ARG A 127 6.60 9.60 -2.98
CA ARG A 127 5.67 10.10 -4.00
C ARG A 127 4.36 10.58 -3.41
N ILE A 128 3.85 9.88 -2.39
CA ILE A 128 2.66 10.34 -1.67
C ILE A 128 2.94 11.73 -1.10
N GLY A 129 4.08 11.92 -0.44
CA GLY A 129 4.47 13.21 0.12
C GLY A 129 4.56 14.31 -0.93
N ALA A 130 5.15 14.00 -2.09
CA ALA A 130 5.27 14.95 -3.19
C ALA A 130 3.90 15.37 -3.73
N LEU A 131 2.99 14.42 -3.91
CA LEU A 131 1.63 14.71 -4.38
C LEU A 131 0.87 15.56 -3.39
N LEU A 132 1.01 15.29 -2.09
CA LEU A 132 0.38 16.10 -1.05
C LEU A 132 0.89 17.55 -1.08
N SER A 133 2.21 17.72 -1.26
CA SER A 133 2.81 19.05 -1.34
C SER A 133 2.36 19.81 -2.58
N ASP A 134 2.01 19.12 -3.66
CA ASP A 134 1.51 19.70 -4.89
C ASP A 134 0.00 20.00 -4.83
N GLY A 135 -0.65 19.68 -3.72
CA GLY A 135 -2.07 19.96 -3.55
C GLY A 135 -2.99 18.90 -4.16
N ALA A 136 -2.46 17.72 -4.38
CA ALA A 136 -3.27 16.62 -4.93
C ALA A 136 -4.24 16.03 -3.89
#